data_13082699007a5f6b068182fc3f31274b
#
_entry.id   13082699007a5f6b068182fc3f31274b
#
_cell.length_a   1.000
_cell.length_b   1.000
_cell.length_c   1.000
_cell.angle_alpha   90.00
_cell.angle_beta   90.00
_cell.angle_gamma   90.00
#
_symmetry.space_group_name_H-M   'P 1'
#
loop_
_entity.id
_entity.type
_entity.pdbx_description
1 polymer ?
#
loop_
_entity_poly.entity_id
_entity_poly.type
_entity_poly.pdbx_seq_one_letter_code
_entity_poly.pdbx_strand_id
1 'polypeptide(L)'
;MKRSSFSNKPRKPLKRTPLARVSPNKVKKSKTSIYKWTPPKWLGSIPQGSHGSTSIQKKTWKVISDYVRIKDYYTYGGQCVSCETFFESWKDSQCGHFKSWGASNSYGKLFLLNLAAQCPHCNHIDDGAIGFNFGAELMDRYGLDVIEKIEQENNNRRGQKMEDIILIGMIDKLLPLFKGFPEKPDWYDKVVARKEVI
;
A
#
# COMPACT_ATOMS: atom_id res chain seq x y z
N MET A 1 12.56 74.03 12.85
CA MET A 1 12.70 72.76 12.14
C MET A 1 11.59 72.62 11.14
N LYS A 2 11.88 72.67 9.82
CA LYS A 2 10.88 72.58 8.75
C LYS A 2 10.72 71.11 8.38
N ARG A 3 9.49 70.55 8.51
CA ARG A 3 9.14 69.21 8.08
C ARG A 3 8.99 69.17 6.56
N SER A 4 9.80 68.36 5.88
CA SER A 4 9.71 68.13 4.46
C SER A 4 8.52 67.22 4.17
N SER A 5 7.56 67.70 3.33
CA SER A 5 6.43 66.93 2.85
C SER A 5 6.86 65.92 1.80
N PHE A 6 6.71 64.61 2.07
CA PHE A 6 6.84 63.56 1.08
C PHE A 6 5.66 63.61 0.09
N SER A 7 5.98 63.85 -1.16
CA SER A 7 5.00 63.84 -2.27
C SER A 7 4.63 62.36 -2.61
N ASN A 8 3.38 61.98 -2.31
CA ASN A 8 2.82 60.70 -2.73
C ASN A 8 2.40 60.75 -4.21
N LYS A 9 3.35 60.54 -5.14
CA LYS A 9 3.00 60.29 -6.54
C LYS A 9 2.62 58.83 -6.74
N PRO A 10 1.45 58.47 -7.32
CA PRO A 10 1.09 57.10 -7.59
C PRO A 10 2.04 56.51 -8.62
N ARG A 11 2.64 55.34 -8.27
CA ARG A 11 3.51 54.60 -9.19
C ARG A 11 2.64 53.98 -10.31
N LYS A 12 3.01 54.23 -11.57
CA LYS A 12 2.37 53.60 -12.73
C LYS A 12 2.54 52.08 -12.63
N PRO A 13 1.49 51.28 -12.87
CA PRO A 13 1.60 49.82 -12.86
C PRO A 13 2.57 49.34 -13.95
N LEU A 14 3.49 48.47 -13.56
CA LEU A 14 4.41 47.79 -14.46
C LEU A 14 3.61 46.92 -15.44
N LYS A 15 3.74 47.21 -16.76
CA LYS A 15 3.18 46.35 -17.81
C LYS A 15 3.87 44.99 -17.74
N ARG A 16 3.15 43.95 -17.32
CA ARG A 16 3.64 42.57 -17.42
C ARG A 16 3.64 42.17 -18.88
N THR A 17 4.82 41.97 -19.46
CA THR A 17 5.01 41.35 -20.77
C THR A 17 4.57 39.89 -20.62
N PRO A 18 3.63 39.37 -21.45
CA PRO A 18 3.30 37.96 -21.39
C PRO A 18 4.55 37.14 -21.76
N LEU A 19 5.01 36.29 -20.87
CA LEU A 19 6.02 35.28 -21.19
C LEU A 19 5.42 34.37 -22.29
N ALA A 20 6.03 34.38 -23.47
CA ALA A 20 5.67 33.45 -24.54
C ALA A 20 5.71 32.03 -23.99
N ARG A 21 4.56 31.32 -23.96
CA ARG A 21 4.50 29.91 -23.68
C ARG A 21 5.30 29.17 -24.76
N VAL A 22 6.49 28.78 -24.42
CA VAL A 22 7.25 27.82 -25.24
C VAL A 22 6.48 26.51 -25.14
N SER A 23 5.86 26.08 -26.23
CA SER A 23 5.22 24.77 -26.32
C SER A 23 6.27 23.71 -26.00
N PRO A 24 6.04 22.81 -25.04
CA PRO A 24 6.96 21.71 -24.83
C PRO A 24 7.03 20.90 -26.13
N ASN A 25 8.21 20.85 -26.73
CA ASN A 25 8.47 19.98 -27.89
C ASN A 25 7.90 18.60 -27.58
N LYS A 26 6.94 18.14 -28.39
CA LYS A 26 6.43 16.76 -28.34
C LYS A 26 7.61 15.85 -28.66
N VAL A 27 8.28 15.38 -27.63
CA VAL A 27 9.26 14.31 -27.75
C VAL A 27 8.49 13.11 -28.30
N LYS A 28 8.75 12.76 -29.55
CA LYS A 28 8.20 11.55 -30.16
C LYS A 28 8.71 10.37 -29.34
N LYS A 29 7.83 9.76 -28.53
CA LYS A 29 8.14 8.52 -27.81
C LYS A 29 8.56 7.49 -28.86
N SER A 30 9.82 7.09 -28.84
CA SER A 30 10.32 6.01 -29.69
C SER A 30 9.56 4.72 -29.34
N LYS A 31 8.91 4.12 -30.35
CA LYS A 31 8.19 2.84 -30.20
C LYS A 31 9.18 1.67 -30.32
N THR A 32 10.17 1.59 -29.46
CA THR A 32 11.06 0.42 -29.41
C THR A 32 11.11 -0.15 -28.01
N SER A 33 10.03 -0.83 -27.63
CA SER A 33 10.14 -1.87 -26.61
C SER A 33 10.25 -3.22 -27.33
N ILE A 34 11.48 -3.69 -27.49
CA ILE A 34 11.80 -4.98 -28.14
C ILE A 34 11.39 -6.17 -27.24
N TYR A 35 11.13 -5.93 -25.97
CA TYR A 35 10.67 -6.95 -25.04
C TYR A 35 9.26 -6.64 -24.54
N LYS A 36 8.28 -7.39 -25.06
CA LYS A 36 6.94 -7.43 -24.50
C LYS A 36 6.99 -8.31 -23.26
N TRP A 37 7.21 -7.70 -22.10
CA TRP A 37 7.18 -8.44 -20.85
C TRP A 37 5.81 -9.12 -20.66
N THR A 38 5.82 -10.42 -20.39
CA THR A 38 4.62 -11.20 -20.12
C THR A 38 4.64 -11.69 -18.69
N PRO A 39 3.54 -11.54 -17.93
CA PRO A 39 3.47 -12.04 -16.56
C PRO A 39 3.69 -13.56 -16.52
N PRO A 40 4.36 -14.09 -15.48
CA PRO A 40 4.55 -15.51 -15.30
C PRO A 40 3.21 -16.27 -15.30
N LYS A 41 3.16 -17.43 -15.96
CA LYS A 41 1.93 -18.25 -16.09
C LYS A 41 1.34 -18.68 -14.74
N TRP A 42 2.17 -18.96 -13.74
CA TRP A 42 1.73 -19.33 -12.40
C TRP A 42 0.89 -18.25 -11.71
N LEU A 43 1.10 -16.99 -12.05
CA LEU A 43 0.32 -15.88 -11.54
C LEU A 43 -1.19 -16.01 -11.89
N GLY A 44 -1.50 -16.75 -12.96
CA GLY A 44 -2.88 -17.08 -13.35
C GLY A 44 -3.65 -17.87 -12.30
N SER A 45 -2.96 -18.61 -11.43
CA SER A 45 -3.58 -19.44 -10.38
C SER A 45 -3.95 -18.65 -9.12
N ILE A 46 -3.46 -17.42 -8.96
CA ILE A 46 -3.83 -16.56 -7.84
C ILE A 46 -5.18 -15.89 -8.14
N PRO A 47 -6.17 -16.00 -7.24
CA PRO A 47 -7.45 -15.30 -7.38
C PRO A 47 -7.28 -13.78 -7.36
N GLN A 48 -8.28 -13.06 -7.87
CA GLN A 48 -8.33 -11.61 -7.75
C GLN A 48 -8.71 -11.22 -6.32
N GLY A 49 -7.97 -10.29 -5.73
CA GLY A 49 -8.32 -9.65 -4.48
C GLY A 49 -9.32 -8.50 -4.68
N SER A 50 -9.84 -7.98 -3.57
CA SER A 50 -10.81 -6.87 -3.57
C SER A 50 -10.21 -5.52 -3.94
N HIS A 51 -8.91 -5.32 -3.71
CA HIS A 51 -8.25 -4.03 -3.89
C HIS A 51 -7.19 -4.06 -4.99
N GLY A 52 -7.05 -2.94 -5.69
CA GLY A 52 -6.12 -2.72 -6.78
C GLY A 52 -6.82 -2.35 -8.09
N SER A 53 -6.13 -1.59 -8.94
CA SER A 53 -6.64 -1.15 -10.24
C SER A 53 -6.30 -2.12 -11.38
N THR A 54 -5.19 -2.85 -11.26
CA THR A 54 -4.76 -3.85 -12.24
C THR A 54 -4.94 -5.28 -11.72
N SER A 55 -4.96 -6.25 -12.64
CA SER A 55 -5.01 -7.68 -12.28
C SER A 55 -3.86 -8.08 -11.37
N ILE A 56 -2.64 -7.61 -11.63
CA ILE A 56 -1.45 -7.92 -10.82
C ILE A 56 -1.57 -7.32 -9.43
N GLN A 57 -2.00 -6.06 -9.31
CA GLN A 57 -2.24 -5.44 -8.00
C GLN A 57 -3.28 -6.21 -7.17
N LYS A 58 -4.39 -6.62 -7.78
CA LYS A 58 -5.43 -7.40 -7.10
C LYS A 58 -4.89 -8.74 -6.61
N LYS A 59 -4.06 -9.42 -7.40
CA LYS A 59 -3.43 -10.68 -7.00
C LYS A 59 -2.41 -10.48 -5.90
N THR A 60 -1.59 -9.44 -5.98
CA THR A 60 -0.64 -9.07 -4.92
C THR A 60 -1.36 -8.78 -3.62
N TRP A 61 -2.44 -8.00 -3.68
CA TRP A 61 -3.28 -7.76 -2.51
C TRP A 61 -3.84 -9.05 -1.92
N LYS A 62 -4.32 -9.95 -2.77
CA LYS A 62 -4.84 -11.26 -2.30
C LYS A 62 -3.79 -12.04 -1.52
N VAL A 63 -2.56 -12.14 -2.04
CA VAL A 63 -1.46 -12.84 -1.37
C VAL A 63 -1.07 -12.16 -0.07
N ILE A 64 -0.92 -10.84 -0.06
CA ILE A 64 -0.57 -10.07 1.15
C ILE A 64 -1.66 -10.20 2.20
N SER A 65 -2.92 -10.01 1.82
CA SER A 65 -4.06 -10.09 2.73
C SER A 65 -4.16 -11.48 3.38
N ASP A 66 -4.05 -12.54 2.59
CA ASP A 66 -4.11 -13.90 3.14
C ASP A 66 -2.90 -14.17 4.05
N TYR A 67 -1.69 -13.73 3.66
CA TYR A 67 -0.50 -13.88 4.48
C TYR A 67 -0.63 -13.20 5.83
N VAL A 68 -1.07 -11.94 5.85
CA VAL A 68 -1.24 -11.17 7.10
C VAL A 68 -2.25 -11.84 8.02
N ARG A 69 -3.40 -12.25 7.50
CA ARG A 69 -4.48 -12.90 8.26
C ARG A 69 -4.03 -14.23 8.86
N ILE A 70 -3.37 -15.06 8.07
CA ILE A 70 -2.84 -16.36 8.52
C ILE A 70 -1.73 -16.13 9.55
N LYS A 71 -0.76 -15.25 9.25
CA LYS A 71 0.32 -14.92 10.17
C LYS A 71 -0.23 -14.44 11.52
N ASP A 72 -1.15 -13.48 11.51
CA ASP A 72 -1.68 -12.92 12.75
C ASP A 72 -2.49 -13.96 13.52
N TYR A 73 -3.23 -14.83 12.85
CA TYR A 73 -3.98 -15.92 13.48
C TYR A 73 -3.07 -16.88 14.25
N TYR A 74 -1.97 -17.32 13.63
CA TYR A 74 -1.07 -18.30 14.27
C TYR A 74 0.01 -17.67 15.16
N THR A 75 0.36 -16.40 14.95
CA THR A 75 1.44 -15.74 15.70
C THR A 75 0.92 -14.95 16.89
N TYR A 76 -0.26 -14.32 16.75
CA TYR A 76 -0.83 -13.41 17.75
C TYR A 76 -2.17 -13.92 18.31
N GLY A 77 -2.40 -15.23 18.30
CA GLY A 77 -3.53 -15.86 18.97
C GLY A 77 -4.88 -15.68 18.30
N GLY A 78 -4.94 -15.27 17.02
CA GLY A 78 -6.19 -15.17 16.28
C GLY A 78 -7.15 -14.11 16.81
N GLN A 79 -6.63 -12.96 17.22
CA GLN A 79 -7.42 -11.85 17.75
C GLN A 79 -7.46 -10.67 16.79
N CYS A 80 -8.55 -9.90 16.84
CA CYS A 80 -8.66 -8.61 16.17
C CYS A 80 -7.68 -7.61 16.77
N VAL A 81 -6.84 -7.00 15.93
CA VAL A 81 -5.84 -6.02 16.36
C VAL A 81 -6.42 -4.80 17.10
N SER A 82 -7.71 -4.49 16.93
CA SER A 82 -8.33 -3.28 17.48
C SER A 82 -9.26 -3.53 18.69
N CYS A 83 -9.91 -4.70 18.77
CA CYS A 83 -10.88 -4.98 19.83
C CYS A 83 -10.69 -6.34 20.50
N GLU A 84 -9.62 -7.05 20.17
CA GLU A 84 -9.23 -8.33 20.77
C GLU A 84 -10.27 -9.47 20.60
N THR A 85 -11.31 -9.27 19.82
CA THR A 85 -12.27 -10.33 19.49
C THR A 85 -11.56 -11.50 18.81
N PHE A 86 -11.77 -12.72 19.33
CA PHE A 86 -11.18 -13.94 18.78
C PHE A 86 -11.88 -14.35 17.47
N PHE A 87 -11.07 -14.90 16.55
CA PHE A 87 -11.53 -15.54 15.32
C PHE A 87 -11.54 -17.07 15.50
N GLU A 88 -12.57 -17.74 15.03
CA GLU A 88 -12.58 -19.20 14.99
C GLU A 88 -11.61 -19.73 13.91
N SER A 89 -11.46 -18.97 12.83
CA SER A 89 -10.54 -19.25 11.73
C SER A 89 -9.90 -17.95 11.22
N TRP A 90 -8.72 -18.02 10.66
CA TRP A 90 -8.11 -16.88 9.96
C TRP A 90 -9.01 -16.31 8.86
N LYS A 91 -9.94 -17.12 8.31
CA LYS A 91 -10.90 -16.72 7.26
C LYS A 91 -11.95 -15.73 7.76
N ASP A 92 -12.21 -15.69 9.07
CA ASP A 92 -13.19 -14.80 9.69
C ASP A 92 -12.65 -13.36 9.86
N SER A 93 -11.34 -13.20 9.77
CA SER A 93 -10.70 -11.88 9.82
C SER A 93 -10.66 -11.21 8.45
N GLN A 94 -10.48 -9.90 8.46
CA GLN A 94 -10.14 -9.07 7.32
C GLN A 94 -8.73 -8.50 7.50
N CYS A 95 -8.05 -8.18 6.40
CA CYS A 95 -6.78 -7.48 6.46
C CYS A 95 -7.04 -5.98 6.53
N GLY A 96 -6.92 -5.42 7.74
CA GLY A 96 -7.09 -4.00 7.99
C GLY A 96 -5.80 -3.21 7.75
N HIS A 97 -5.96 -1.89 7.58
CA HIS A 97 -4.87 -0.94 7.43
C HIS A 97 -4.87 0.03 8.60
N PHE A 98 -3.73 0.20 9.28
CA PHE A 98 -3.56 1.26 10.27
C PHE A 98 -3.71 2.63 9.61
N LYS A 99 -2.91 2.92 8.57
CA LYS A 99 -3.13 4.06 7.71
C LYS A 99 -4.01 3.64 6.55
N SER A 100 -5.21 4.18 6.48
CA SER A 100 -6.27 3.74 5.56
C SER A 100 -5.83 3.66 4.10
N TRP A 101 -6.51 2.81 3.32
CA TRP A 101 -6.23 2.65 1.89
C TRP A 101 -6.27 3.95 1.11
N GLY A 102 -7.22 4.84 1.43
CA GLY A 102 -7.36 6.14 0.78
C GLY A 102 -6.24 7.12 1.14
N ALA A 103 -5.74 7.07 2.37
CA ALA A 103 -4.66 7.93 2.86
C ALA A 103 -3.26 7.43 2.48
N SER A 104 -3.13 6.17 2.04
CA SER A 104 -1.86 5.55 1.70
C SER A 104 -1.51 5.67 0.22
N ASN A 105 -0.21 5.82 -0.08
CA ASN A 105 0.31 5.66 -1.43
C ASN A 105 0.35 4.19 -1.87
N SER A 106 0.75 3.90 -3.10
CA SER A 106 0.78 2.53 -3.64
C SER A 106 1.67 1.57 -2.82
N TYR A 107 2.74 2.06 -2.22
CA TYR A 107 3.66 1.26 -1.39
C TYR A 107 3.12 1.10 0.03
N GLY A 108 2.63 2.17 0.65
CA GLY A 108 2.04 2.13 2.00
C GLY A 108 0.83 1.19 2.11
N LYS A 109 0.05 1.06 1.02
CA LYS A 109 -1.07 0.12 0.92
C LYS A 109 -0.68 -1.35 1.05
N LEU A 110 0.52 -1.70 0.62
CA LEU A 110 1.04 -3.08 0.61
C LEU A 110 2.16 -3.28 1.63
N PHE A 111 2.45 -2.28 2.45
CA PHE A 111 3.49 -2.33 3.47
C PHE A 111 3.03 -3.18 4.65
N LEU A 112 3.70 -4.30 4.90
CA LEU A 112 3.26 -5.29 5.88
C LEU A 112 3.10 -4.74 7.30
N LEU A 113 3.93 -3.77 7.70
CA LEU A 113 3.79 -3.13 9.02
C LEU A 113 2.53 -2.26 9.15
N ASN A 114 1.94 -1.83 8.02
CA ASN A 114 0.68 -1.08 7.98
C ASN A 114 -0.55 -1.99 8.08
N LEU A 115 -0.36 -3.31 8.16
CA LEU A 115 -1.42 -4.31 7.98
C LEU A 115 -1.52 -5.24 9.18
N ALA A 116 -2.74 -5.51 9.62
CA ALA A 116 -3.02 -6.55 10.61
C ALA A 116 -4.42 -7.14 10.44
N ALA A 117 -4.66 -8.29 11.09
CA ALA A 117 -5.96 -8.93 11.10
C ALA A 117 -6.96 -8.14 11.95
N GLN A 118 -8.07 -7.73 11.35
CA GLN A 118 -9.21 -7.07 12.03
C GLN A 118 -10.48 -7.88 11.86
N CYS A 119 -11.41 -7.77 12.80
CA CYS A 119 -12.77 -8.24 12.59
C CYS A 119 -13.51 -7.32 11.59
N PRO A 120 -14.54 -7.82 10.89
CA PRO A 120 -15.29 -7.02 9.92
C PRO A 120 -15.84 -5.72 10.52
N HIS A 121 -16.27 -5.76 11.78
CA HIS A 121 -16.77 -4.58 12.49
C HIS A 121 -15.71 -3.48 12.56
N CYS A 122 -14.54 -3.77 13.15
CA CYS A 122 -13.47 -2.78 13.31
C CYS A 122 -12.88 -2.30 11.97
N ASN A 123 -12.84 -3.15 10.96
CA ASN A 123 -12.30 -2.78 9.66
C ASN A 123 -13.23 -1.87 8.84
N HIS A 124 -14.52 -1.77 9.18
CA HIS A 124 -15.49 -0.93 8.49
C HIS A 124 -15.80 0.38 9.22
N ILE A 125 -15.40 0.52 10.48
CA ILE A 125 -15.66 1.70 11.29
C ILE A 125 -14.42 2.58 11.31
N ASP A 126 -14.57 3.83 10.90
CA ASP A 126 -13.54 4.87 11.05
C ASP A 126 -13.73 5.55 12.42
N ASP A 127 -13.36 4.85 13.49
CA ASP A 127 -13.42 5.34 14.87
C ASP A 127 -12.00 5.58 15.38
N GLY A 128 -11.75 6.77 15.93
CA GLY A 128 -10.46 7.15 16.47
C GLY A 128 -9.97 6.22 17.60
N ALA A 129 -10.87 5.67 18.44
CA ALA A 129 -10.52 4.70 19.47
C ALA A 129 -10.04 3.38 18.86
N ILE A 130 -10.69 2.90 17.81
CA ILE A 130 -10.29 1.69 17.06
C ILE A 130 -8.91 1.91 16.42
N GLY A 131 -8.67 3.09 15.84
CA GLY A 131 -7.38 3.47 15.28
C GLY A 131 -6.27 3.56 16.33
N PHE A 132 -6.58 4.08 17.52
CA PHE A 132 -5.63 4.15 18.64
C PHE A 132 -5.21 2.75 19.09
N ASN A 133 -6.16 1.85 19.33
CA ASN A 133 -5.87 0.47 19.73
C ASN A 133 -5.06 -0.27 18.67
N PHE A 134 -5.37 -0.08 17.38
CA PHE A 134 -4.60 -0.65 16.29
C PHE A 134 -3.13 -0.18 16.35
N GLY A 135 -2.90 1.12 16.52
CA GLY A 135 -1.56 1.68 16.62
C GLY A 135 -0.79 1.16 17.83
N ALA A 136 -1.44 1.08 18.98
CA ALA A 136 -0.84 0.55 20.20
C ALA A 136 -0.40 -0.91 20.02
N GLU A 137 -1.26 -1.74 19.45
CA GLU A 137 -0.94 -3.15 19.18
C GLU A 137 0.20 -3.31 18.16
N LEU A 138 0.26 -2.45 17.12
CA LEU A 138 1.41 -2.45 16.20
C LEU A 138 2.72 -2.10 16.92
N MET A 139 2.69 -1.13 17.84
CA MET A 139 3.87 -0.77 18.62
C MET A 139 4.31 -1.92 19.54
N ASP A 140 3.38 -2.66 20.13
CA ASP A 140 3.70 -3.85 20.92
C ASP A 140 4.35 -4.95 20.07
N ARG A 141 3.81 -5.24 18.88
CA ARG A 141 4.30 -6.28 17.97
C ARG A 141 5.65 -5.97 17.32
N TYR A 142 5.89 -4.71 16.95
CA TYR A 142 6.99 -4.33 16.07
C TYR A 142 7.92 -3.24 16.62
N GLY A 143 7.66 -2.74 17.82
CA GLY A 143 8.42 -1.68 18.47
C GLY A 143 7.83 -0.28 18.27
N LEU A 144 8.24 0.64 19.14
CA LEU A 144 7.68 2.00 19.22
C LEU A 144 7.85 2.84 17.93
N ASP A 145 8.84 2.53 17.12
CA ASP A 145 9.14 3.24 15.88
C ASP A 145 8.31 2.77 14.66
N VAL A 146 7.42 1.78 14.85
CA VAL A 146 6.63 1.21 13.73
C VAL A 146 5.76 2.24 13.04
N ILE A 147 5.15 3.15 13.80
CA ILE A 147 4.27 4.19 13.25
C ILE A 147 5.08 5.15 12.39
N GLU A 148 6.26 5.54 12.83
CA GLU A 148 7.17 6.38 12.06
C GLU A 148 7.61 5.69 10.77
N LYS A 149 7.94 4.40 10.82
CA LYS A 149 8.28 3.60 9.63
C LYS A 149 7.14 3.56 8.60
N ILE A 150 5.89 3.42 9.06
CA ILE A 150 4.70 3.46 8.19
C ILE A 150 4.56 4.83 7.52
N GLU A 151 4.73 5.91 8.28
CA GLU A 151 4.68 7.27 7.75
C GLU A 151 5.81 7.55 6.76
N GLN A 152 7.03 7.13 7.07
CA GLN A 152 8.19 7.30 6.18
C GLN A 152 7.98 6.57 4.85
N GLU A 153 7.53 5.30 4.85
CA GLU A 153 7.25 4.55 3.61
C GLU A 153 6.18 5.25 2.77
N ASN A 154 5.17 5.82 3.43
CA ASN A 154 4.12 6.56 2.76
C ASN A 154 4.59 7.88 2.15
N ASN A 155 5.47 8.61 2.84
CA ASN A 155 5.94 9.92 2.42
C ASN A 155 7.05 9.81 1.36
N ASN A 156 8.03 8.93 1.56
CA ASN A 156 9.20 8.78 0.68
C ASN A 156 8.83 8.38 -0.75
N ARG A 157 7.70 7.69 -0.93
CA ARG A 157 7.25 7.17 -2.24
C ARG A 157 5.96 7.82 -2.73
N ARG A 158 5.65 9.01 -2.22
CA ARG A 158 4.44 9.74 -2.58
C ARG A 158 4.42 10.04 -4.09
N GLY A 159 3.32 9.70 -4.74
CA GLY A 159 3.14 9.90 -6.18
C GLY A 159 3.83 8.88 -7.07
N GLN A 160 4.62 7.96 -6.53
CA GLN A 160 5.21 6.85 -7.29
C GLN A 160 4.18 5.75 -7.51
N LYS A 161 4.13 5.23 -8.74
CA LYS A 161 3.39 4.01 -9.05
C LYS A 161 4.29 2.81 -8.83
N MET A 162 3.74 1.77 -8.21
CA MET A 162 4.44 0.50 -8.09
C MET A 162 4.39 -0.25 -9.43
N GLU A 163 5.55 -0.63 -9.93
CA GLU A 163 5.68 -1.40 -11.16
C GLU A 163 5.28 -2.87 -10.96
N ASP A 164 4.79 -3.51 -12.00
CA ASP A 164 4.35 -4.92 -11.96
C ASP A 164 5.46 -5.87 -11.53
N ILE A 165 6.71 -5.59 -11.90
CA ILE A 165 7.86 -6.41 -11.48
C ILE A 165 8.08 -6.39 -9.96
N ILE A 166 7.84 -5.24 -9.32
CA ILE A 166 7.93 -5.11 -7.86
C ILE A 166 6.81 -5.90 -7.19
N LEU A 167 5.59 -5.78 -7.72
CA LEU A 167 4.42 -6.50 -7.21
C LEU A 167 4.61 -8.02 -7.28
N ILE A 168 5.15 -8.53 -8.37
CA ILE A 168 5.46 -9.95 -8.53
C ILE A 168 6.59 -10.36 -7.58
N GLY A 169 7.62 -9.54 -7.43
CA GLY A 169 8.69 -9.77 -6.46
C GLY A 169 8.18 -9.85 -5.01
N MET A 170 7.15 -9.08 -4.66
CA MET A 170 6.48 -9.19 -3.34
C MET A 170 5.78 -10.54 -3.19
N ILE A 171 5.04 -10.98 -4.20
CA ILE A 171 4.41 -12.31 -4.20
C ILE A 171 5.47 -13.40 -4.04
N ASP A 172 6.56 -13.34 -4.81
CA ASP A 172 7.64 -14.31 -4.78
C ASP A 172 8.30 -14.43 -3.40
N LYS A 173 8.44 -13.32 -2.69
CA LYS A 173 8.98 -13.29 -1.33
C LYS A 173 8.01 -13.86 -0.29
N LEU A 174 6.71 -13.68 -0.48
CA LEU A 174 5.69 -14.12 0.49
C LEU A 174 5.32 -15.59 0.33
N LEU A 175 5.32 -16.14 -0.89
CA LEU A 175 4.92 -17.52 -1.14
C LEU A 175 5.65 -18.55 -0.25
N PRO A 176 6.99 -18.50 -0.08
CA PRO A 176 7.69 -19.44 0.77
C PRO A 176 7.28 -19.36 2.24
N LEU A 177 6.86 -18.20 2.72
CA LEU A 177 6.51 -17.97 4.12
C LEU A 177 5.22 -18.71 4.52
N PHE A 178 4.33 -18.99 3.58
CA PHE A 178 3.15 -19.81 3.84
C PHE A 178 3.47 -21.24 4.28
N LYS A 179 4.64 -21.77 3.91
CA LYS A 179 5.07 -23.14 4.29
C LYS A 179 5.14 -23.33 5.80
N GLY A 180 5.41 -22.25 6.55
CA GLY A 180 5.52 -22.28 8.01
C GLY A 180 4.18 -22.39 8.76
N PHE A 181 3.04 -22.25 8.09
CA PHE A 181 1.73 -22.29 8.74
C PHE A 181 1.05 -23.65 8.53
N PRO A 182 0.24 -24.13 9.52
CA PRO A 182 -0.52 -25.36 9.40
C PRO A 182 -1.55 -25.31 8.25
N GLU A 183 -2.24 -24.20 8.11
CA GLU A 183 -3.21 -23.98 7.04
C GLU A 183 -2.66 -23.00 5.98
N LYS A 184 -3.09 -23.23 4.76
CA LYS A 184 -2.73 -22.42 3.59
C LYS A 184 -3.98 -21.99 2.83
N PRO A 185 -3.94 -20.88 2.06
CA PRO A 185 -5.05 -20.54 1.18
C PRO A 185 -5.27 -21.62 0.11
N ASP A 186 -6.51 -21.83 -0.29
CA ASP A 186 -6.91 -22.86 -1.25
C ASP A 186 -6.23 -22.74 -2.63
N TRP A 187 -5.74 -21.56 -2.96
CA TRP A 187 -5.00 -21.28 -4.19
C TRP A 187 -3.50 -21.62 -4.11
N TYR A 188 -2.93 -21.79 -2.89
CA TYR A 188 -1.50 -21.84 -2.65
C TYR A 188 -0.82 -23.01 -3.38
N ASP A 189 -1.31 -24.23 -3.20
CA ASP A 189 -0.67 -25.42 -3.78
C ASP A 189 -0.70 -25.40 -5.31
N LYS A 190 -1.76 -24.83 -5.91
CA LYS A 190 -1.87 -24.64 -7.37
C LYS A 190 -0.80 -23.69 -7.92
N VAL A 191 -0.44 -22.66 -7.14
CA VAL A 191 0.61 -21.70 -7.51
C VAL A 191 1.98 -22.31 -7.40
N VAL A 192 2.26 -23.00 -6.28
CA VAL A 192 3.56 -23.63 -6.03
C VAL A 192 3.84 -24.71 -7.07
N ALA A 193 2.91 -25.61 -7.33
CA ALA A 193 3.06 -26.66 -8.34
C ALA A 193 3.36 -26.10 -9.74
N ARG A 194 2.73 -24.99 -10.13
CA ARG A 194 3.00 -24.36 -11.43
C ARG A 194 4.30 -23.58 -11.50
N LYS A 195 4.83 -23.16 -10.35
CA LYS A 195 6.11 -22.45 -10.28
C LYS A 195 7.30 -23.40 -10.36
N GLU A 196 7.15 -24.62 -9.86
CA GLU A 196 8.21 -25.66 -9.89
C GLU A 196 8.39 -26.29 -11.28
N VAL A 197 7.47 -26.07 -12.23
CA VAL A 197 7.51 -26.63 -13.61
C VAL A 197 8.28 -25.69 -14.57
N ILE A 198 8.80 -24.57 -14.12
CA ILE A 198 9.55 -23.59 -14.93
C ILE A 198 11.04 -23.66 -14.58
#